data_c229063fbfc1bd3a3e978fae765e73b8
#
_entry.id   c229063fbfc1bd3a3e978fae765e73b8
#
_cell.length_a   1.000
_cell.length_b   1.000
_cell.length_c   1.000
_cell.angle_alpha   90.00
_cell.angle_beta   90.00
_cell.angle_gamma   90.00
#
_symmetry.space_group_name_H-M   'P 1'
#
loop_
_entity.id
_entity.type
_entity.pdbx_description
1 polymer ?
#
loop_
_entity_poly.entity_id
_entity_poly.type
_entity_poly.pdbx_seq_one_letter_code
_entity_poly.pdbx_strand_id
1 'polypeptide(L)'
;MSDRLAVLPQYLLPKQALTALAGRIAGAQAGHLTAQLIKWFVQRYQVDMSEAANSNIASYASFNDFFTRALKDGARPLARAELICPVDGAISQFGAIKGKQIFQAKGHDYSSTALLGGDAALAERFDNGSFATLYLSPKDYHRIHMPCSGRLQRMIYVPGELFSVNPTTARGVPGLFARNERVVCVFESA
;
A
#
# COMPACT_ATOMS: atom_id res chain seq x y z
N MET A 1 -16.03 15.14 14.32
CA MET A 1 -14.77 15.87 14.00
C MET A 1 -14.57 15.80 12.51
N SER A 2 -14.27 16.91 11.80
CA SER A 2 -14.08 16.81 10.34
C SER A 2 -12.78 16.06 10.02
N ASP A 3 -12.78 15.26 8.94
CA ASP A 3 -11.59 14.49 8.52
C ASP A 3 -10.36 15.41 8.36
N ARG A 4 -10.57 16.68 7.94
CA ARG A 4 -9.50 17.69 7.81
C ARG A 4 -8.85 18.01 9.15
N LEU A 5 -9.60 18.15 10.23
CA LEU A 5 -9.04 18.39 11.56
C LEU A 5 -8.28 17.18 12.09
N ALA A 6 -8.75 15.97 11.78
CA ALA A 6 -8.10 14.74 12.20
C ALA A 6 -6.72 14.52 11.56
N VAL A 7 -6.46 15.10 10.39
CA VAL A 7 -5.17 14.95 9.68
C VAL A 7 -4.19 16.10 9.93
N LEU A 8 -4.63 17.22 10.58
CA LEU A 8 -3.75 18.37 10.86
C LEU A 8 -2.44 17.99 11.57
N PRO A 9 -2.42 17.11 12.59
CA PRO A 9 -1.18 16.74 13.25
C PRO A 9 -0.15 16.14 12.29
N GLN A 10 -0.56 15.46 11.22
CA GLN A 10 0.35 14.87 10.24
C GLN A 10 1.14 15.90 9.41
N TYR A 11 0.66 17.14 9.33
CA TYR A 11 1.38 18.22 8.65
C TYR A 11 2.54 18.77 9.51
N LEU A 12 2.43 18.67 10.84
CA LEU A 12 3.41 19.18 11.79
C LEU A 12 4.47 18.16 12.20
N LEU A 13 4.17 16.86 12.04
CA LEU A 13 5.08 15.80 12.46
C LEU A 13 6.28 15.69 11.50
N PRO A 14 7.50 15.44 12.03
CA PRO A 14 8.69 15.15 11.22
C PRO A 14 8.61 13.73 10.63
N LYS A 15 7.71 13.55 9.67
CA LYS A 15 7.33 12.25 9.10
C LYS A 15 8.53 11.43 8.63
N GLN A 16 9.51 12.07 7.98
CA GLN A 16 10.71 11.39 7.49
C GLN A 16 11.55 10.81 8.62
N ALA A 17 11.78 11.58 9.69
CA ALA A 17 12.53 11.10 10.86
C ALA A 17 11.80 9.95 11.58
N LEU A 18 10.47 10.09 11.74
CA LEU A 18 9.64 9.06 12.35
C LEU A 18 9.63 7.76 11.52
N THR A 19 9.51 7.88 10.20
CA THR A 19 9.54 6.72 9.29
C THR A 19 10.93 6.06 9.29
N ALA A 20 12.00 6.84 9.29
CA ALA A 20 13.35 6.30 9.38
C ALA A 20 13.59 5.54 10.70
N LEU A 21 13.10 6.09 11.83
CA LEU A 21 13.17 5.42 13.13
C LEU A 21 12.34 4.12 13.13
N ALA A 22 11.09 4.20 12.66
CA ALA A 22 10.21 3.03 12.55
C ALA A 22 10.85 1.94 11.65
N GLY A 23 11.45 2.32 10.52
CA GLY A 23 12.15 1.40 9.62
C GLY A 23 13.35 0.71 10.29
N ARG A 24 14.14 1.44 11.11
CA ARG A 24 15.22 0.86 11.89
C ARG A 24 14.72 -0.15 12.92
N ILE A 25 13.65 0.18 13.64
CA ILE A 25 13.03 -0.72 14.62
C ILE A 25 12.47 -1.96 13.91
N ALA A 26 11.77 -1.76 12.81
CA ALA A 26 11.16 -2.85 12.05
C ALA A 26 12.17 -3.78 11.39
N GLY A 27 13.35 -3.27 11.02
CA GLY A 27 14.45 -4.06 10.48
C GLY A 27 15.37 -4.68 11.54
N ALA A 28 15.23 -4.30 12.81
CA ALA A 28 16.12 -4.79 13.88
C ALA A 28 15.89 -6.28 14.16
N GLN A 29 16.99 -7.02 14.31
CA GLN A 29 17.02 -8.44 14.68
C GLN A 29 17.33 -8.57 16.17
N ALA A 30 16.37 -8.19 17.01
CA ALA A 30 16.55 -8.11 18.46
C ALA A 30 15.99 -9.35 19.21
N GLY A 31 15.84 -10.47 18.52
CA GLY A 31 15.44 -11.75 19.13
C GLY A 31 14.13 -11.65 19.92
N HIS A 32 14.20 -11.80 21.23
CA HIS A 32 13.03 -11.77 22.11
C HIS A 32 12.23 -10.45 22.03
N LEU A 33 12.89 -9.31 21.90
CA LEU A 33 12.21 -8.01 21.77
C LEU A 33 11.44 -7.91 20.45
N THR A 34 12.01 -8.41 19.36
CA THR A 34 11.31 -8.53 18.07
C THR A 34 10.07 -9.41 18.22
N ALA A 35 10.19 -10.57 18.84
CA ALA A 35 9.06 -11.47 19.06
C ALA A 35 7.94 -10.83 19.92
N GLN A 36 8.30 -10.07 20.95
CA GLN A 36 7.33 -9.33 21.77
C GLN A 36 6.62 -8.24 20.96
N LEU A 37 7.35 -7.47 20.15
CA LEU A 37 6.75 -6.45 19.25
C LEU A 37 5.78 -7.10 18.28
N ILE A 38 6.14 -8.21 17.64
CA ILE A 38 5.27 -8.95 16.72
C ILE A 38 4.04 -9.46 17.45
N LYS A 39 4.20 -10.06 18.63
CA LYS A 39 3.07 -10.56 19.44
C LYS A 39 2.09 -9.45 19.81
N TRP A 40 2.59 -8.31 20.27
CA TRP A 40 1.76 -7.13 20.53
C TRP A 40 1.02 -6.68 19.28
N PHE A 41 1.69 -6.60 18.13
CA PHE A 41 1.10 -6.19 16.86
C PHE A 41 0.00 -7.16 16.41
N VAL A 42 0.25 -8.46 16.46
CA VAL A 42 -0.73 -9.52 16.13
C VAL A 42 -1.99 -9.36 16.98
N GLN A 43 -1.84 -9.16 18.28
CA GLN A 43 -2.96 -8.97 19.19
C GLN A 43 -3.69 -7.65 18.95
N ARG A 44 -2.93 -6.55 18.75
CA ARG A 44 -3.49 -5.19 18.58
C ARG A 44 -4.32 -5.05 17.29
N TYR A 45 -3.87 -5.68 16.22
CA TYR A 45 -4.48 -5.58 14.90
C TYR A 45 -5.26 -6.83 14.49
N GLN A 46 -5.33 -7.84 15.35
CA GLN A 46 -6.04 -9.10 15.08
C GLN A 46 -5.55 -9.76 13.79
N VAL A 47 -4.22 -9.89 13.66
CA VAL A 47 -3.60 -10.54 12.50
C VAL A 47 -3.88 -12.03 12.54
N ASP A 48 -4.43 -12.59 11.46
CA ASP A 48 -4.62 -14.03 11.34
C ASP A 48 -3.30 -14.72 11.00
N MET A 49 -2.72 -15.40 11.99
CA MET A 49 -1.50 -16.18 11.81
C MET A 49 -1.76 -17.61 11.34
N SER A 50 -3.02 -18.05 11.29
CA SER A 50 -3.34 -19.41 10.84
C SER A 50 -3.06 -19.63 9.37
N GLU A 51 -3.11 -18.55 8.56
CA GLU A 51 -2.82 -18.56 7.13
C GLU A 51 -1.32 -18.39 6.81
N ALA A 52 -0.51 -17.96 7.76
CA ALA A 52 0.92 -17.76 7.56
C ALA A 52 1.64 -19.09 7.30
N ALA A 53 2.55 -19.12 6.32
CA ALA A 53 3.40 -20.28 6.05
C ALA A 53 4.18 -20.70 7.30
N ASN A 54 4.58 -19.72 8.11
CA ASN A 54 5.16 -19.93 9.42
C ASN A 54 4.34 -19.18 10.48
N SER A 55 3.64 -19.92 11.33
CA SER A 55 2.83 -19.35 12.41
C SER A 55 3.61 -19.09 13.71
N ASN A 56 4.88 -19.54 13.80
CA ASN A 56 5.72 -19.33 14.97
C ASN A 56 6.29 -17.92 14.98
N ILE A 57 5.74 -17.04 15.81
CA ILE A 57 6.17 -15.63 15.94
C ILE A 57 7.65 -15.50 16.29
N ALA A 58 8.20 -16.42 17.11
CA ALA A 58 9.57 -16.34 17.57
C ALA A 58 10.62 -16.65 16.48
N SER A 59 10.21 -17.20 15.35
CA SER A 59 11.11 -17.55 14.24
C SER A 59 11.36 -16.43 13.24
N TYR A 60 10.60 -15.34 13.32
CA TYR A 60 10.83 -14.18 12.44
C TYR A 60 12.05 -13.38 12.89
N ALA A 61 12.98 -13.16 11.98
CA ALA A 61 14.23 -12.45 12.27
C ALA A 61 13.99 -10.97 12.62
N SER A 62 13.01 -10.33 11.98
CA SER A 62 12.66 -8.94 12.19
C SER A 62 11.15 -8.72 12.08
N PHE A 63 10.68 -7.53 12.47
CA PHE A 63 9.28 -7.16 12.24
C PHE A 63 8.96 -7.07 10.74
N ASN A 64 9.89 -6.60 9.91
CA ASN A 64 9.70 -6.55 8.46
C ASN A 64 9.52 -7.95 7.86
N ASP A 65 10.27 -8.94 8.33
CA ASP A 65 10.15 -10.32 7.91
C ASP A 65 8.75 -10.88 8.24
N PHE A 66 8.24 -10.61 9.44
CA PHE A 66 6.86 -10.93 9.81
C PHE A 66 5.84 -10.15 8.97
N PHE A 67 6.02 -8.86 8.78
CA PHE A 67 5.06 -8.00 8.07
C PHE A 67 4.89 -8.40 6.59
N THR A 68 5.98 -8.89 5.99
CA THR A 68 6.00 -9.43 4.63
C THR A 68 5.98 -10.97 4.59
N ARG A 69 5.40 -11.60 5.61
CA ARG A 69 5.31 -13.06 5.73
C ARG A 69 4.69 -13.72 4.51
N ALA A 70 5.13 -14.93 4.17
CA ALA A 70 4.46 -15.75 3.17
C ALA A 70 3.17 -16.38 3.73
N LEU A 71 2.22 -16.68 2.86
CA LEU A 71 1.05 -17.50 3.19
C LEU A 71 1.34 -18.97 2.91
N LYS A 72 0.55 -19.85 3.52
CA LYS A 72 0.52 -21.28 3.19
C LYS A 72 0.12 -21.49 1.74
N ASP A 73 0.59 -22.57 1.16
CA ASP A 73 0.16 -22.98 -0.18
C ASP A 73 -1.37 -23.16 -0.21
N GLY A 74 -1.99 -22.62 -1.25
CA GLY A 74 -3.44 -22.70 -1.41
C GLY A 74 -4.27 -21.75 -0.53
N ALA A 75 -3.66 -20.94 0.34
CA ALA A 75 -4.39 -19.97 1.17
C ALA A 75 -5.15 -18.91 0.35
N ARG A 76 -4.74 -18.69 -0.88
CA ARG A 76 -5.43 -17.83 -1.85
C ARG A 76 -5.60 -18.59 -3.17
N PRO A 77 -6.75 -19.24 -3.39
CA PRO A 77 -7.04 -19.88 -4.66
C PRO A 77 -7.21 -18.83 -5.75
N LEU A 78 -6.55 -19.04 -6.88
CA LEU A 78 -6.64 -18.13 -8.02
C LEU A 78 -7.95 -18.36 -8.78
N ALA A 79 -8.68 -17.27 -9.02
CA ALA A 79 -9.86 -17.30 -9.88
C ALA A 79 -9.47 -17.53 -11.36
N ARG A 80 -10.35 -18.16 -12.12
CA ARG A 80 -10.21 -18.26 -13.59
C ARG A 80 -10.78 -16.99 -14.22
N ALA A 81 -9.97 -15.92 -14.26
CA ALA A 81 -10.37 -14.60 -14.75
C ALA A 81 -9.18 -13.94 -15.44
N GLU A 82 -9.45 -12.98 -16.32
CA GLU A 82 -8.42 -12.18 -17.00
C GLU A 82 -7.61 -11.34 -16.01
N LEU A 83 -8.28 -10.79 -15.00
CA LEU A 83 -7.69 -10.03 -13.91
C LEU A 83 -8.11 -10.61 -12.57
N ILE A 84 -7.14 -10.81 -11.69
CA ILE A 84 -7.35 -11.24 -10.31
C ILE A 84 -6.93 -10.14 -9.34
N CYS A 85 -7.49 -10.14 -8.13
CA CYS A 85 -7.13 -9.16 -7.13
C CYS A 85 -5.66 -9.31 -6.73
N PRO A 86 -4.84 -8.24 -6.82
CA PRO A 86 -3.40 -8.34 -6.59
C PRO A 86 -3.02 -8.35 -5.10
N VAL A 87 -3.94 -8.06 -4.20
CA VAL A 87 -3.68 -7.89 -2.76
C VAL A 87 -4.85 -8.34 -1.91
N ASP A 88 -4.58 -8.69 -0.67
CA ASP A 88 -5.59 -8.78 0.38
C ASP A 88 -5.85 -7.37 0.92
N GLY A 89 -7.03 -6.84 0.68
CA GLY A 89 -7.35 -5.48 1.12
C GLY A 89 -8.77 -5.08 0.78
N ALA A 90 -9.11 -3.85 1.11
CA ALA A 90 -10.40 -3.27 0.78
C ALA A 90 -10.29 -2.40 -0.47
N ILE A 91 -11.24 -2.52 -1.40
CA ILE A 91 -11.39 -1.60 -2.51
C ILE A 91 -11.83 -0.25 -1.95
N SER A 92 -10.95 0.74 -2.03
CA SER A 92 -11.25 2.11 -1.61
C SER A 92 -12.02 2.86 -2.70
N GLN A 93 -11.53 2.81 -3.93
CA GLN A 93 -12.14 3.42 -5.10
C GLN A 93 -11.81 2.62 -6.35
N PHE A 94 -12.70 2.64 -7.33
CA PHE A 94 -12.42 2.10 -8.67
C PHE A 94 -13.32 2.81 -9.69
N GLY A 95 -12.92 2.81 -10.95
CA GLY A 95 -13.71 3.39 -12.01
C GLY A 95 -12.90 3.75 -13.25
N ALA A 96 -13.51 4.52 -14.13
CA ALA A 96 -12.86 5.04 -15.32
C ALA A 96 -12.00 6.27 -14.97
N ILE A 97 -10.83 6.37 -15.61
CA ILE A 97 -10.04 7.59 -15.65
C ILE A 97 -10.70 8.54 -16.63
N LYS A 98 -11.18 9.69 -16.16
CA LYS A 98 -11.83 10.70 -17.01
C LYS A 98 -10.81 11.70 -17.54
N GLY A 99 -10.42 11.54 -18.79
CA GLY A 99 -9.22 12.21 -19.29
C GLY A 99 -8.01 11.76 -18.49
N LYS A 100 -7.45 12.65 -17.68
CA LYS A 100 -6.32 12.36 -16.78
C LYS A 100 -6.72 12.37 -15.30
N GLN A 101 -8.01 12.45 -14.96
CA GLN A 101 -8.46 12.59 -13.57
C GLN A 101 -8.84 11.25 -12.94
N ILE A 102 -8.30 11.01 -11.77
CA ILE A 102 -8.56 9.83 -10.93
C ILE A 102 -9.25 10.29 -9.66
N PHE A 103 -10.43 9.74 -9.38
CA PHE A 103 -11.17 10.06 -8.16
C PHE A 103 -10.46 9.45 -6.93
N GLN A 104 -10.22 10.26 -5.90
CA GLN A 104 -9.60 9.82 -4.65
C GLN A 104 -10.64 9.47 -3.59
N ALA A 105 -11.34 10.45 -3.07
CA ALA A 105 -12.40 10.33 -2.07
C ALA A 105 -13.01 11.71 -1.78
N LYS A 106 -14.29 11.77 -1.47
CA LYS A 106 -14.97 12.96 -0.89
C LYS A 106 -14.71 14.27 -1.65
N GLY A 107 -14.76 14.22 -2.99
CA GLY A 107 -14.57 15.39 -3.85
C GLY A 107 -13.09 15.78 -4.05
N HIS A 108 -12.16 14.91 -3.72
CA HIS A 108 -10.75 15.05 -4.06
C HIS A 108 -10.40 14.17 -5.24
N ASP A 109 -9.70 14.74 -6.21
CA ASP A 109 -9.16 14.06 -7.37
C ASP A 109 -7.65 14.34 -7.46
N TYR A 110 -6.96 13.54 -8.24
CA TYR A 110 -5.58 13.77 -8.65
C TYR A 110 -5.39 13.30 -10.09
N SER A 111 -4.38 13.84 -10.78
CA SER A 111 -4.14 13.43 -12.15
C SER A 111 -3.25 12.18 -12.24
N SER A 112 -3.47 11.37 -13.28
CA SER A 112 -2.58 10.26 -13.63
C SER A 112 -1.15 10.75 -13.85
N THR A 113 -0.96 11.93 -14.46
CA THR A 113 0.36 12.56 -14.63
C THR A 113 1.04 12.78 -13.27
N ALA A 114 0.33 13.36 -12.29
CA ALA A 114 0.90 13.56 -10.96
C ALA A 114 1.20 12.23 -10.25
N LEU A 115 0.31 11.24 -10.37
CA LEU A 115 0.53 9.89 -9.82
C LEU A 115 1.78 9.24 -10.40
N LEU A 116 2.03 9.40 -11.69
CA LEU A 116 3.17 8.83 -12.43
C LEU A 116 4.45 9.68 -12.35
N GLY A 117 4.52 10.61 -11.38
CA GLY A 117 5.73 11.40 -11.12
C GLY A 117 5.98 12.53 -12.12
N GLY A 118 4.96 12.99 -12.82
CA GLY A 118 5.05 14.07 -13.82
C GLY A 118 5.27 13.60 -15.25
N ASP A 119 5.37 12.29 -15.51
CA ASP A 119 5.55 11.73 -16.86
C ASP A 119 4.22 11.83 -17.65
N ALA A 120 4.07 12.91 -18.41
CA ALA A 120 2.86 13.17 -19.19
C ALA A 120 2.69 12.17 -20.34
N ALA A 121 3.76 11.74 -20.98
CA ALA A 121 3.73 10.78 -22.09
C ALA A 121 3.30 9.39 -21.58
N LEU A 122 3.77 8.98 -20.41
CA LEU A 122 3.31 7.76 -19.78
C LEU A 122 1.85 7.88 -19.38
N ALA A 123 1.42 9.03 -18.84
CA ALA A 123 0.04 9.25 -18.39
C ALA A 123 -0.96 9.16 -19.54
N GLU A 124 -0.61 9.63 -20.74
CA GLU A 124 -1.46 9.56 -21.95
C GLU A 124 -1.83 8.12 -22.33
N ARG A 125 -0.99 7.15 -22.02
CA ARG A 125 -1.27 5.73 -22.27
C ARG A 125 -2.44 5.19 -21.42
N PHE A 126 -2.79 5.88 -20.35
CA PHE A 126 -3.89 5.52 -19.44
C PHE A 126 -5.10 6.43 -19.57
N ASP A 127 -5.11 7.37 -20.51
CA ASP A 127 -6.25 8.24 -20.76
C ASP A 127 -7.49 7.40 -21.12
N ASN A 128 -8.60 7.70 -20.44
CA ASN A 128 -9.86 6.93 -20.55
C ASN A 128 -9.75 5.44 -20.17
N GLY A 129 -8.67 5.03 -19.52
CA GLY A 129 -8.51 3.71 -18.94
C GLY A 129 -9.31 3.54 -17.65
N SER A 130 -8.97 2.52 -16.88
CA SER A 130 -9.59 2.22 -15.59
C SER A 130 -8.58 2.25 -14.47
N PHE A 131 -9.06 2.52 -13.25
CA PHE A 131 -8.23 2.46 -12.04
C PHE A 131 -8.94 1.71 -10.91
N ALA A 132 -8.14 1.15 -10.01
CA ALA A 132 -8.60 0.65 -8.73
C ALA A 132 -7.61 1.05 -7.65
N THR A 133 -8.11 1.58 -6.54
CA THR A 133 -7.34 1.90 -5.33
C THR A 133 -7.66 0.88 -4.26
N LEU A 134 -6.66 0.11 -3.86
CA LEU A 134 -6.78 -0.95 -2.87
C LEU A 134 -6.05 -0.54 -1.60
N TYR A 135 -6.71 -0.64 -0.46
CA TYR A 135 -6.16 -0.30 0.84
C TYR A 135 -5.87 -1.56 1.65
N LEU A 136 -4.60 -1.73 2.02
CA LEU A 136 -4.17 -2.78 2.93
C LEU A 136 -4.10 -2.19 4.34
N SER A 137 -4.86 -2.75 5.26
CA SER A 137 -4.78 -2.40 6.67
C SER A 137 -3.63 -3.15 7.35
N PRO A 138 -3.16 -2.73 8.54
CA PRO A 138 -2.02 -3.38 9.19
C PRO A 138 -2.15 -4.89 9.41
N LYS A 139 -3.37 -5.41 9.49
CA LYS A 139 -3.62 -6.86 9.68
C LYS A 139 -3.47 -7.68 8.41
N ASP A 140 -3.63 -7.05 7.25
CA ASP A 140 -3.73 -7.72 5.97
C ASP A 140 -2.39 -8.34 5.54
N TYR A 141 -2.42 -9.19 4.55
CA TYR A 141 -1.23 -9.74 3.92
C TYR A 141 -0.59 -8.68 3.02
N HIS A 142 0.71 -8.39 3.20
CA HIS A 142 1.37 -7.24 2.57
C HIS A 142 2.29 -7.58 1.39
N ARG A 143 2.15 -8.76 0.78
CA ARG A 143 2.80 -9.01 -0.52
C ARG A 143 1.81 -8.70 -1.65
N ILE A 144 2.28 -7.98 -2.64
CA ILE A 144 1.51 -7.64 -3.85
C ILE A 144 1.83 -8.68 -4.91
N HIS A 145 0.80 -9.17 -5.57
CA HIS A 145 0.91 -10.16 -6.65
C HIS A 145 0.47 -9.55 -7.98
N MET A 146 0.95 -10.12 -9.09
CA MET A 146 0.53 -9.67 -10.41
C MET A 146 -0.95 -10.03 -10.64
N PRO A 147 -1.78 -9.05 -11.08
CA PRO A 147 -3.20 -9.30 -11.36
C PRO A 147 -3.43 -10.12 -12.64
N CYS A 148 -2.46 -10.14 -13.53
CA CYS A 148 -2.45 -10.90 -14.80
C CYS A 148 -1.00 -11.17 -15.23
N SER A 149 -0.82 -11.98 -16.26
CA SER A 149 0.48 -12.13 -16.89
C SER A 149 0.93 -10.82 -17.53
N GLY A 150 2.20 -10.47 -17.33
CA GLY A 150 2.75 -9.22 -17.87
C GLY A 150 4.24 -9.11 -17.67
N ARG A 151 4.88 -8.22 -18.45
CA ARG A 151 6.30 -7.95 -18.40
C ARG A 151 6.56 -6.56 -17.81
N LEU A 152 7.38 -6.49 -16.77
CA LEU A 152 7.82 -5.21 -16.20
C LEU A 152 8.64 -4.44 -17.24
N GLN A 153 8.19 -3.24 -17.58
CA GLN A 153 8.85 -2.33 -18.53
C GLN A 153 9.69 -1.27 -17.82
N ARG A 154 9.12 -0.69 -16.74
CA ARG A 154 9.78 0.39 -15.99
C ARG A 154 9.41 0.30 -14.53
N MET A 155 10.34 0.67 -13.67
CA MET A 155 10.12 0.91 -12.26
C MET A 155 10.65 2.32 -11.93
N ILE A 156 9.77 3.17 -11.38
CA ILE A 156 10.05 4.58 -11.15
C ILE A 156 9.82 4.86 -9.66
N TYR A 157 10.87 5.30 -8.97
CA TYR A 157 10.72 5.85 -7.63
C TYR A 157 10.33 7.32 -7.71
N VAL A 158 9.24 7.69 -7.07
CA VAL A 158 8.76 9.06 -6.99
C VAL A 158 8.85 9.50 -5.53
N PRO A 159 9.78 10.42 -5.19
CA PRO A 159 9.88 10.96 -3.84
C PRO A 159 8.64 11.77 -3.48
N GLY A 160 8.34 11.87 -2.19
CA GLY A 160 7.16 12.60 -1.74
C GLY A 160 7.01 12.66 -0.24
N GLU A 161 5.81 12.96 0.18
CA GLU A 161 5.40 13.00 1.57
C GLU A 161 5.17 11.58 2.12
N LEU A 162 5.01 11.49 3.45
CA LEU A 162 4.77 10.23 4.17
C LEU A 162 3.53 10.36 5.06
N PHE A 163 2.43 10.80 4.47
CA PHE A 163 1.14 10.76 5.16
C PHE A 163 0.66 9.31 5.31
N SER A 164 -0.05 9.02 6.40
CA SER A 164 -0.76 7.75 6.46
C SER A 164 -1.78 7.65 5.33
N VAL A 165 -2.08 6.43 4.90
CA VAL A 165 -2.99 6.18 3.76
C VAL A 165 -4.32 5.57 4.21
N ASN A 166 -4.65 5.67 5.50
CA ASN A 166 -5.93 5.19 6.01
C ASN A 166 -7.12 5.99 5.43
N PRO A 167 -8.34 5.46 5.51
CA PRO A 167 -9.52 6.10 4.92
C PRO A 167 -9.78 7.54 5.38
N THR A 168 -9.48 7.87 6.65
CA THR A 168 -9.63 9.24 7.17
C THR A 168 -8.66 10.20 6.48
N THR A 169 -7.41 9.79 6.31
CA THR A 169 -6.41 10.60 5.61
C THR A 169 -6.75 10.75 4.12
N ALA A 170 -7.24 9.69 3.48
CA ALA A 170 -7.68 9.75 2.08
C ALA A 170 -8.85 10.74 1.87
N ARG A 171 -9.71 10.94 2.86
CA ARG A 171 -10.79 11.95 2.81
C ARG A 171 -10.34 13.35 3.26
N GLY A 172 -9.25 13.45 4.00
CA GLY A 172 -8.79 14.70 4.61
C GLY A 172 -7.65 15.41 3.88
N VAL A 173 -6.84 14.69 3.10
CA VAL A 173 -5.66 15.21 2.38
C VAL A 173 -5.90 15.17 0.87
N PRO A 174 -6.06 16.34 0.22
CA PRO A 174 -6.21 16.39 -1.24
C PRO A 174 -4.96 15.86 -1.96
N GLY A 175 -5.16 15.04 -2.99
CA GLY A 175 -4.10 14.49 -3.82
C GLY A 175 -3.16 13.53 -3.07
N LEU A 176 -3.63 12.89 -2.00
CA LEU A 176 -2.83 12.07 -1.08
C LEU A 176 -1.90 11.10 -1.81
N PHE A 177 -2.44 10.31 -2.72
CA PHE A 177 -1.69 9.24 -3.39
C PHE A 177 -0.66 9.77 -4.38
N ALA A 178 -0.90 10.95 -4.98
CA ALA A 178 0.05 11.62 -5.85
C ALA A 178 1.10 12.45 -5.07
N ARG A 179 0.83 12.76 -3.80
CA ARG A 179 1.77 13.49 -2.92
C ARG A 179 2.72 12.59 -2.16
N ASN A 180 2.28 11.39 -1.81
CA ASN A 180 3.09 10.45 -1.05
C ASN A 180 4.21 9.85 -1.91
N GLU A 181 5.30 9.53 -1.22
CA GLU A 181 6.37 8.69 -1.74
C GLU A 181 5.79 7.37 -2.28
N ARG A 182 6.26 6.93 -3.45
CA ARG A 182 5.76 5.71 -4.09
C ARG A 182 6.71 5.13 -5.12
N VAL A 183 6.50 3.88 -5.42
CA VAL A 183 7.13 3.22 -6.57
C VAL A 183 6.05 2.95 -7.62
N VAL A 184 6.30 3.39 -8.84
CA VAL A 184 5.44 3.13 -10.01
C VAL A 184 6.06 1.98 -10.80
N CYS A 185 5.33 0.87 -10.92
CA CYS A 185 5.73 -0.26 -11.74
C CYS A 185 4.84 -0.29 -12.99
N VAL A 186 5.45 -0.12 -14.16
CA VAL A 186 4.76 -0.14 -15.44
C VAL A 186 4.92 -1.51 -16.06
N PHE A 187 3.80 -2.18 -16.32
CA PHE A 187 3.77 -3.49 -16.95
C PHE A 187 3.08 -3.42 -18.31
N GLU A 188 3.49 -4.28 -19.20
CA GLU A 188 2.81 -4.59 -20.44
C GLU A 188 2.17 -5.97 -20.29
N SER A 189 0.84 -6.06 -20.47
CA SER A 189 0.12 -7.34 -20.45
C SER A 189 0.51 -8.19 -21.67
N ALA A 190 0.46 -9.50 -21.51
CA ALA A 190 0.68 -10.45 -22.60
C ALA A 190 -0.49 -10.42 -23.59
#